data_857d699cb4cafbeaa438cc43045f120b
#
_entry.id   857d699cb4cafbeaa438cc43045f120b
#
_cell.length_a   1.000
_cell.length_b   1.000
_cell.length_c   1.000
_cell.angle_alpha   90.00
_cell.angle_beta   90.00
_cell.angle_gamma   90.00
#
_symmetry.space_group_name_H-M   'P 1'
#
loop_
_entity.id
_entity.type
_entity.pdbx_description
1 polymer ?
#
loop_
_entity_poly.entity_id
_entity_poly.type
_entity_poly.pdbx_seq_one_letter_code
_entity_poly.pdbx_strand_id
1 'polypeptide(L)'
;LDTLKAQIEELLYNNAADFEIAKILKQDIKIYFDTLEETFATSGGKDFLVKHTKKIDSILKLVYKVATRDMFGDYLPMKNSIPLSLVALGSYGREQLCVHSDIDLMLVYKDIPGYKVKELIEKILYILWDTGLKLGHRVHTIDELYEVSKTDITIKTALIESRMIEGSIFIWTETQNAISQIRHDNVKEFIHLKLEEQETKHQKYPLTMEPNLKEGVGGFRDANLVFWIGKIHFNVENIKNLPSDIIDEKEYKVFRIALEFLFRVRSALHLVSKKKEDKLRLDLIPSVAALLGYDNSQKGHMRFAKKVTGSLKTIRLYSMIWLDALTKDYKEDHLAKHYVYPRKDTNDFND
;
A
#
# COMPACT_ATOMS: atom_id res chain seq x y z
N LEU A 1 5.89 6.56 -23.74
CA LEU A 1 6.66 5.40 -23.23
C LEU A 1 7.63 4.86 -24.29
N ASP A 2 7.21 4.73 -25.54
CA ASP A 2 8.07 4.16 -26.61
C ASP A 2 9.22 5.10 -26.96
N THR A 3 8.99 6.41 -26.94
CA THR A 3 10.03 7.43 -27.15
C THR A 3 11.08 7.40 -26.03
N LEU A 4 10.63 7.32 -24.77
CA LEU A 4 11.54 7.21 -23.61
C LEU A 4 12.38 5.94 -23.66
N LYS A 5 11.77 4.81 -23.99
CA LYS A 5 12.51 3.55 -24.15
C LYS A 5 13.56 3.64 -25.24
N ALA A 6 13.21 4.23 -26.40
CA ALA A 6 14.14 4.42 -27.51
C ALA A 6 15.34 5.30 -27.11
N GLN A 7 15.09 6.40 -26.42
CA GLN A 7 16.16 7.28 -25.91
C GLN A 7 17.09 6.55 -24.92
N ILE A 8 16.53 5.74 -24.02
CA ILE A 8 17.33 4.97 -23.07
C ILE A 8 18.12 3.86 -23.76
N GLU A 9 17.54 3.16 -24.76
CA GLU A 9 18.28 2.17 -25.55
C GLU A 9 19.47 2.81 -26.30
N GLU A 10 19.28 3.99 -26.85
CA GLU A 10 20.36 4.74 -27.52
C GLU A 10 21.48 5.11 -26.52
N LEU A 11 21.12 5.57 -25.32
CA LEU A 11 22.10 5.85 -24.27
C LEU A 11 22.87 4.60 -23.84
N LEU A 12 22.17 3.48 -23.65
CA LEU A 12 22.81 2.20 -23.31
C LEU A 12 23.75 1.71 -24.41
N TYR A 13 23.35 1.87 -25.65
CA TYR A 13 24.19 1.53 -26.81
C TYR A 13 25.49 2.36 -26.83
N ASN A 14 25.40 3.63 -26.45
CA ASN A 14 26.53 4.56 -26.39
C ASN A 14 27.32 4.49 -25.07
N ASN A 15 27.04 3.50 -24.21
CA ASN A 15 27.65 3.37 -22.87
C ASN A 15 27.58 4.64 -22.02
N ALA A 16 26.43 5.34 -22.06
CA ALA A 16 26.18 6.53 -21.27
C ALA A 16 26.22 6.20 -19.75
N ALA A 17 26.68 7.15 -18.96
CA ALA A 17 26.73 6.99 -17.51
C ALA A 17 25.31 6.94 -16.89
N ASP A 18 25.16 6.24 -15.76
CA ASP A 18 23.87 6.06 -15.07
C ASP A 18 23.17 7.37 -14.74
N PHE A 19 23.92 8.42 -14.40
CA PHE A 19 23.34 9.73 -14.08
C PHE A 19 22.67 10.40 -15.32
N GLU A 20 23.14 10.12 -16.54
CA GLU A 20 22.53 10.62 -17.77
C GLU A 20 21.17 9.95 -17.99
N ILE A 21 21.10 8.65 -17.77
CA ILE A 21 19.86 7.88 -17.83
C ILE A 21 18.89 8.34 -16.75
N ALA A 22 19.37 8.51 -15.52
CA ALA A 22 18.57 9.02 -14.39
C ALA A 22 18.02 10.42 -14.67
N LYS A 23 18.80 11.29 -15.34
CA LYS A 23 18.37 12.63 -15.72
C LYS A 23 17.19 12.60 -16.71
N ILE A 24 17.22 11.72 -17.69
CA ILE A 24 16.11 11.55 -18.65
C ILE A 24 14.88 11.00 -17.94
N LEU A 25 15.05 10.00 -17.09
CA LEU A 25 13.96 9.46 -16.27
C LEU A 25 13.34 10.54 -15.38
N LYS A 26 14.16 11.36 -14.73
CA LYS A 26 13.69 12.48 -13.89
C LYS A 26 12.89 13.50 -14.69
N GLN A 27 13.31 13.80 -15.90
CA GLN A 27 12.58 14.71 -16.79
C GLN A 27 11.23 14.12 -17.23
N ASP A 28 11.19 12.85 -17.62
CA ASP A 28 9.93 12.15 -17.96
C ASP A 28 8.96 12.11 -16.78
N ILE A 29 9.47 11.82 -15.58
CA ILE A 29 8.69 11.85 -14.34
C ILE A 29 8.10 13.24 -14.10
N LYS A 30 8.90 14.30 -14.26
CA LYS A 30 8.43 15.67 -14.09
C LYS A 30 7.30 16.01 -15.06
N ILE A 31 7.50 15.73 -16.35
CA ILE A 31 6.48 15.93 -17.38
C ILE A 31 5.20 15.18 -17.02
N TYR A 32 5.32 13.93 -16.59
CA TYR A 32 4.18 13.12 -16.15
C TYR A 32 3.44 13.76 -14.96
N PHE A 33 4.17 14.25 -13.94
CA PHE A 33 3.55 14.90 -12.78
C PHE A 33 2.83 16.21 -13.18
N ASP A 34 3.34 16.94 -14.17
CA ASP A 34 2.71 18.17 -14.68
C ASP A 34 1.37 17.87 -15.40
N THR A 35 1.14 16.64 -15.90
CA THR A 35 -0.11 16.22 -16.57
C THR A 35 -1.14 15.58 -15.62
N LEU A 36 -0.82 15.41 -14.34
CA LEU A 36 -1.67 14.64 -13.42
C LEU A 36 -3.02 15.28 -13.13
N GLU A 37 -3.11 16.60 -13.04
CA GLU A 37 -4.39 17.29 -12.81
C GLU A 37 -5.36 17.07 -13.98
N GLU A 38 -4.86 17.13 -15.22
CA GLU A 38 -5.64 16.87 -16.42
C GLU A 38 -6.09 15.39 -16.46
N THR A 39 -5.18 14.48 -16.16
CA THR A 39 -5.50 13.04 -16.08
C THR A 39 -6.54 12.76 -15.00
N PHE A 40 -6.44 13.41 -13.84
CA PHE A 40 -7.39 13.28 -12.74
C PHE A 40 -8.79 13.76 -13.12
N ALA A 41 -8.91 14.85 -13.86
CA ALA A 41 -10.21 15.38 -14.31
C ALA A 41 -11.01 14.37 -15.14
N THR A 42 -10.34 13.48 -15.87
CA THR A 42 -10.95 12.46 -16.74
C THR A 42 -11.05 11.06 -16.13
N SER A 43 -10.44 10.84 -14.95
CA SER A 43 -10.34 9.52 -14.32
C SER A 43 -11.25 9.40 -13.09
N GLY A 44 -11.76 8.20 -12.82
CA GLY A 44 -12.35 7.84 -11.53
C GLY A 44 -11.28 7.72 -10.44
N GLY A 45 -11.69 7.65 -9.16
CA GLY A 45 -10.78 7.65 -8.03
C GLY A 45 -9.77 6.51 -8.05
N LYS A 46 -10.23 5.25 -8.01
CA LYS A 46 -9.34 4.08 -8.04
C LYS A 46 -8.61 3.94 -9.37
N ASP A 47 -9.29 4.19 -10.48
CA ASP A 47 -8.68 4.11 -11.83
C ASP A 47 -7.49 5.08 -11.97
N PHE A 48 -7.58 6.27 -11.41
CA PHE A 48 -6.48 7.22 -11.37
C PHE A 48 -5.27 6.67 -10.61
N LEU A 49 -5.50 6.06 -9.44
CA LEU A 49 -4.44 5.43 -8.63
C LEU A 49 -3.80 4.24 -9.36
N VAL A 50 -4.60 3.41 -10.03
CA VAL A 50 -4.10 2.29 -10.83
C VAL A 50 -3.24 2.78 -11.99
N LYS A 51 -3.67 3.81 -12.72
CA LYS A 51 -2.89 4.42 -13.80
C LYS A 51 -1.57 4.98 -13.29
N HIS A 52 -1.61 5.70 -12.14
CA HIS A 52 -0.40 6.21 -11.49
C HIS A 52 0.53 5.07 -11.09
N THR A 53 0.02 4.04 -10.44
CA THR A 53 0.80 2.84 -10.06
C THR A 53 1.48 2.20 -11.27
N LYS A 54 0.75 2.02 -12.38
CA LYS A 54 1.30 1.44 -13.63
C LYS A 54 2.38 2.31 -14.26
N LYS A 55 2.27 3.64 -14.17
CA LYS A 55 3.35 4.54 -14.60
C LYS A 55 4.61 4.33 -13.77
N ILE A 56 4.49 4.25 -12.46
CA ILE A 56 5.63 3.96 -11.57
C ILE A 56 6.21 2.56 -11.86
N ASP A 57 5.36 1.54 -12.02
CA ASP A 57 5.80 0.19 -12.43
C ASP A 57 6.65 0.24 -13.71
N SER A 58 6.23 1.04 -14.70
CA SER A 58 6.96 1.17 -15.96
C SER A 58 8.35 1.77 -15.80
N ILE A 59 8.50 2.72 -14.87
CA ILE A 59 9.79 3.34 -14.53
C ILE A 59 10.70 2.31 -13.84
N LEU A 60 10.18 1.60 -12.85
CA LEU A 60 10.97 0.59 -12.12
C LEU A 60 11.41 -0.56 -13.05
N LYS A 61 10.54 -1.02 -13.94
CA LYS A 61 10.88 -2.04 -14.95
C LYS A 61 12.00 -1.56 -15.89
N LEU A 62 11.95 -0.29 -16.26
CA LEU A 62 12.97 0.30 -17.12
C LEU A 62 14.31 0.43 -16.38
N VAL A 63 14.29 0.85 -15.12
CA VAL A 63 15.50 0.91 -14.28
C VAL A 63 16.11 -0.49 -14.07
N TYR A 64 15.27 -1.50 -13.81
CA TYR A 64 15.73 -2.88 -13.71
C TYR A 64 16.42 -3.33 -15.01
N LYS A 65 15.82 -3.03 -16.18
CA LYS A 65 16.40 -3.34 -17.48
C LYS A 65 17.72 -2.64 -17.71
N VAL A 66 17.82 -1.36 -17.36
CA VAL A 66 19.07 -0.57 -17.46
C VAL A 66 20.16 -1.20 -16.61
N ALA A 67 19.88 -1.45 -15.34
CA ALA A 67 20.86 -2.00 -14.40
C ALA A 67 21.35 -3.39 -14.81
N THR A 68 20.45 -4.26 -15.29
CA THR A 68 20.82 -5.60 -15.78
C THR A 68 21.63 -5.53 -17.07
N ARG A 69 21.25 -4.63 -18.00
CA ARG A 69 21.99 -4.45 -19.26
C ARG A 69 23.40 -3.95 -19.05
N ASP A 70 23.55 -2.97 -18.18
CA ASP A 70 24.87 -2.44 -17.85
C ASP A 70 25.77 -3.48 -17.14
N MET A 71 25.20 -4.29 -16.26
CA MET A 71 25.94 -5.29 -15.50
C MET A 71 26.37 -6.50 -16.34
N PHE A 72 25.51 -6.97 -17.25
CA PHE A 72 25.74 -8.20 -18.00
C PHE A 72 26.14 -7.96 -19.45
N GLY A 73 26.02 -6.73 -19.96
CA GLY A 73 26.38 -6.35 -21.31
C GLY A 73 25.59 -7.16 -22.36
N ASP A 74 26.32 -7.66 -23.36
CA ASP A 74 25.74 -8.45 -24.46
C ASP A 74 25.34 -9.88 -24.05
N TYR A 75 25.82 -10.36 -22.91
CA TYR A 75 25.52 -11.70 -22.36
C TYR A 75 24.42 -11.66 -21.30
N LEU A 76 23.31 -11.00 -21.64
CA LEU A 76 22.21 -10.85 -20.71
C LEU A 76 21.64 -12.23 -20.32
N PRO A 77 21.65 -12.62 -19.04
CA PRO A 77 21.02 -13.85 -18.59
C PRO A 77 19.52 -13.85 -18.89
N MET A 78 18.92 -15.02 -19.02
CA MET A 78 17.46 -15.10 -19.07
C MET A 78 16.90 -14.45 -17.81
N LYS A 79 15.84 -13.66 -17.97
CA LYS A 79 15.20 -12.87 -16.89
C LYS A 79 15.00 -13.67 -15.60
N ASN A 80 14.53 -14.91 -15.69
CA ASN A 80 14.25 -15.75 -14.54
C ASN A 80 15.50 -16.39 -13.91
N SER A 81 16.67 -16.30 -14.56
CA SER A 81 17.91 -16.80 -13.97
C SER A 81 18.58 -15.78 -13.05
N ILE A 82 18.27 -14.50 -13.18
CA ILE A 82 18.76 -13.47 -12.26
C ILE A 82 18.02 -13.64 -10.93
N PRO A 83 18.73 -13.96 -9.81
CA PRO A 83 18.08 -14.33 -8.56
C PRO A 83 17.60 -13.12 -7.76
N LEU A 84 16.80 -12.25 -8.40
CA LEU A 84 16.26 -11.01 -7.84
C LEU A 84 14.84 -10.76 -8.33
N SER A 85 13.97 -10.30 -7.43
CA SER A 85 12.65 -9.77 -7.75
C SER A 85 12.41 -8.42 -7.08
N LEU A 86 11.81 -7.48 -7.83
CA LEU A 86 11.32 -6.21 -7.34
C LEU A 86 9.85 -6.38 -6.96
N VAL A 87 9.52 -6.00 -5.73
CA VAL A 87 8.21 -6.24 -5.13
C VAL A 87 7.64 -4.94 -4.57
N ALA A 88 6.43 -4.59 -5.00
CA ALA A 88 5.66 -3.48 -4.46
C ALA A 88 5.02 -3.87 -3.13
N LEU A 89 5.06 -2.98 -2.14
CA LEU A 89 4.50 -3.17 -0.82
C LEU A 89 3.43 -2.12 -0.50
N GLY A 90 2.62 -2.35 0.52
CA GLY A 90 1.67 -1.38 1.04
C GLY A 90 0.67 -0.88 -0.01
N SER A 91 0.42 0.42 -0.05
CA SER A 91 -0.51 1.02 -1.03
C SER A 91 -0.04 0.83 -2.47
N TYR A 92 1.26 0.78 -2.70
CA TYR A 92 1.84 0.48 -4.00
C TYR A 92 1.57 -0.98 -4.41
N GLY A 93 1.68 -1.92 -3.47
CA GLY A 93 1.33 -3.33 -3.69
C GLY A 93 -0.15 -3.53 -4.05
N ARG A 94 -1.06 -2.77 -3.40
CA ARG A 94 -2.52 -2.83 -3.67
C ARG A 94 -2.96 -2.07 -4.92
N GLU A 95 -2.06 -1.50 -5.71
CA GLU A 95 -2.37 -0.60 -6.83
C GLU A 95 -3.22 0.62 -6.41
N GLN A 96 -2.91 1.17 -5.24
CA GLN A 96 -3.58 2.33 -4.64
C GLN A 96 -2.58 3.44 -4.29
N LEU A 97 -1.48 3.53 -5.03
CA LEU A 97 -0.45 4.54 -4.81
C LEU A 97 -1.02 5.93 -5.09
N CYS A 98 -1.10 6.77 -4.07
CA CYS A 98 -1.50 8.17 -4.23
C CYS A 98 -0.29 9.01 -4.69
N VAL A 99 -0.56 10.06 -5.47
CA VAL A 99 0.42 10.81 -6.28
C VAL A 99 1.71 11.21 -5.56
N HIS A 100 1.61 11.69 -4.32
CA HIS A 100 2.78 12.13 -3.54
C HIS A 100 3.08 11.20 -2.36
N SER A 101 2.53 9.97 -2.37
CA SER A 101 2.88 8.95 -1.38
C SER A 101 4.24 8.35 -1.66
N ASP A 102 4.88 7.84 -0.61
CA ASP A 102 6.13 7.12 -0.74
C ASP A 102 5.90 5.81 -1.51
N ILE A 103 6.85 5.45 -2.35
CA ILE A 103 6.86 4.19 -3.11
C ILE A 103 7.55 3.14 -2.24
N ASP A 104 6.76 2.23 -1.68
CA ASP A 104 7.30 1.16 -0.83
C ASP A 104 7.74 -0.01 -1.70
N LEU A 105 9.06 -0.20 -1.82
CA LEU A 105 9.72 -1.20 -2.64
C LEU A 105 10.48 -2.21 -1.79
N MET A 106 10.35 -3.49 -2.11
CA MET A 106 11.22 -4.54 -1.59
C MET A 106 12.00 -5.18 -2.74
N LEU A 107 13.31 -5.35 -2.54
CA LEU A 107 14.16 -6.14 -3.40
C LEU A 107 14.44 -7.44 -2.65
N VAL A 108 13.89 -8.53 -3.17
CA VAL A 108 14.06 -9.88 -2.60
C VAL A 108 14.94 -10.72 -3.49
N TYR A 109 15.92 -11.41 -2.92
CA TYR A 109 16.96 -12.08 -3.67
C TYR A 109 17.46 -13.37 -3.02
N LYS A 110 18.18 -14.16 -3.79
CA LYS A 110 19.07 -15.21 -3.31
C LYS A 110 20.52 -14.84 -3.63
N ASP A 111 21.41 -15.06 -2.69
CA ASP A 111 22.86 -14.86 -2.89
C ASP A 111 23.44 -16.07 -3.62
N ILE A 112 23.42 -16.00 -4.94
CA ILE A 112 23.97 -17.08 -5.80
C ILE A 112 25.31 -16.61 -6.37
N PRO A 113 26.41 -17.36 -6.13
CA PRO A 113 27.72 -17.02 -6.67
C PRO A 113 27.68 -16.80 -8.19
N GLY A 114 28.37 -15.75 -8.66
CA GLY A 114 28.49 -15.40 -10.08
C GLY A 114 27.50 -14.34 -10.57
N TYR A 115 26.40 -14.07 -9.87
CA TYR A 115 25.41 -13.07 -10.29
C TYR A 115 25.64 -11.66 -9.75
N LYS A 116 26.53 -11.46 -8.77
CA LYS A 116 26.81 -10.16 -8.14
C LYS A 116 25.53 -9.39 -7.78
N VAL A 117 24.55 -10.08 -7.20
CA VAL A 117 23.18 -9.56 -6.99
C VAL A 117 23.17 -8.30 -6.14
N LYS A 118 24.08 -8.19 -5.14
CA LYS A 118 24.19 -7.02 -4.28
C LYS A 118 24.63 -5.78 -5.07
N GLU A 119 25.57 -5.92 -5.99
CA GLU A 119 26.00 -4.82 -6.88
C GLU A 119 24.83 -4.39 -7.78
N LEU A 120 24.03 -5.35 -8.30
CA LEU A 120 22.85 -5.07 -9.10
C LEU A 120 21.78 -4.31 -8.29
N ILE A 121 21.55 -4.71 -7.06
CA ILE A 121 20.61 -4.04 -6.14
C ILE A 121 21.03 -2.60 -5.88
N GLU A 122 22.32 -2.39 -5.54
CA GLU A 122 22.88 -1.06 -5.31
C GLU A 122 22.69 -0.17 -6.55
N LYS A 123 23.00 -0.68 -7.73
CA LYS A 123 22.83 0.04 -8.99
C LYS A 123 21.39 0.46 -9.25
N ILE A 124 20.43 -0.45 -9.04
CA ILE A 124 19.00 -0.15 -9.17
C ILE A 124 18.59 0.98 -8.22
N LEU A 125 19.03 0.90 -6.95
CA LEU A 125 18.70 1.90 -5.94
C LEU A 125 19.33 3.27 -6.24
N TYR A 126 20.59 3.31 -6.69
CA TYR A 126 21.26 4.57 -7.06
C TYR A 126 20.54 5.27 -8.22
N ILE A 127 20.20 4.54 -9.28
CA ILE A 127 19.46 5.12 -10.42
C ILE A 127 18.09 5.66 -9.94
N LEU A 128 17.39 4.90 -9.10
CA LEU A 128 16.07 5.32 -8.58
C LEU A 128 16.18 6.57 -7.70
N TRP A 129 17.17 6.68 -6.83
CA TRP A 129 17.37 7.87 -5.98
C TRP A 129 17.64 9.11 -6.82
N ASP A 130 18.44 8.98 -7.89
CA ASP A 130 18.76 10.09 -8.79
C ASP A 130 17.54 10.59 -9.58
N THR A 131 16.49 9.75 -9.75
CA THR A 131 15.24 10.18 -10.39
C THR A 131 14.45 11.18 -9.54
N GLY A 132 14.72 11.26 -8.23
CA GLY A 132 13.99 12.12 -7.29
C GLY A 132 12.66 11.55 -6.81
N LEU A 133 12.33 10.30 -7.15
CA LEU A 133 11.18 9.60 -6.57
C LEU A 133 11.37 9.38 -5.06
N LYS A 134 10.30 9.58 -4.30
CA LYS A 134 10.30 9.28 -2.86
C LYS A 134 10.15 7.77 -2.65
N LEU A 135 11.26 7.12 -2.38
CA LEU A 135 11.35 5.67 -2.25
C LEU A 135 11.59 5.25 -0.81
N GLY A 136 10.68 4.46 -0.27
CA GLY A 136 10.93 3.60 0.89
C GLY A 136 11.37 2.23 0.37
N HIS A 137 12.54 1.74 0.78
CA HIS A 137 13.03 0.46 0.27
C HIS A 137 13.44 -0.49 1.38
N ARG A 138 13.31 -1.79 1.10
CA ARG A 138 13.80 -2.90 1.90
C ARG A 138 14.55 -3.87 1.01
N VAL A 139 15.60 -4.48 1.54
CA VAL A 139 16.39 -5.50 0.84
C VAL A 139 16.52 -6.71 1.74
N HIS A 140 16.03 -7.86 1.29
CA HIS A 140 16.03 -9.09 2.06
C HIS A 140 16.35 -10.29 1.18
N THR A 141 17.02 -11.27 1.75
CA THR A 141 17.00 -12.62 1.20
C THR A 141 15.65 -13.27 1.52
N ILE A 142 15.28 -14.31 0.77
CA ILE A 142 14.02 -15.03 1.03
C ILE A 142 14.01 -15.63 2.46
N ASP A 143 15.15 -16.15 2.89
CA ASP A 143 15.30 -16.82 4.21
C ASP A 143 15.13 -15.83 5.38
N GLU A 144 15.50 -14.56 5.19
CA GLU A 144 15.33 -13.52 6.21
C GLU A 144 13.87 -13.09 6.42
N LEU A 145 13.00 -13.25 5.41
CA LEU A 145 11.63 -12.70 5.45
C LEU A 145 10.82 -13.19 6.65
N TYR A 146 10.97 -14.46 7.01
CA TYR A 146 10.24 -15.03 8.14
C TYR A 146 10.67 -14.41 9.48
N GLU A 147 11.97 -14.29 9.72
CA GLU A 147 12.48 -13.71 10.97
C GLU A 147 12.18 -12.21 11.06
N VAL A 148 12.35 -11.47 9.97
CA VAL A 148 12.05 -10.01 9.94
C VAL A 148 10.55 -9.75 10.22
N SER A 149 9.67 -10.61 9.72
CA SER A 149 8.23 -10.48 9.92
C SER A 149 7.77 -10.68 11.37
N LYS A 150 8.57 -11.37 12.19
CA LYS A 150 8.32 -11.55 13.62
C LYS A 150 8.70 -10.34 14.45
N THR A 151 9.66 -9.55 13.99
CA THR A 151 10.18 -8.41 14.75
C THR A 151 9.33 -7.17 14.63
N ASP A 152 8.55 -7.05 13.55
CA ASP A 152 7.74 -5.86 13.27
C ASP A 152 6.45 -6.24 12.52
N ILE A 153 5.31 -6.00 13.16
CA ILE A 153 3.98 -6.23 12.58
C ILE A 153 3.73 -5.45 11.29
N THR A 154 4.41 -4.30 11.11
CA THR A 154 4.29 -3.50 9.89
C THR A 154 4.92 -4.21 8.70
N ILE A 155 5.98 -4.99 8.92
CA ILE A 155 6.61 -5.81 7.88
C ILE A 155 5.65 -6.93 7.46
N LYS A 156 5.07 -7.66 8.41
CA LYS A 156 4.06 -8.70 8.12
C LYS A 156 2.90 -8.10 7.31
N THR A 157 2.39 -6.94 7.72
CA THR A 157 1.32 -6.25 7.01
C THR A 157 1.72 -5.89 5.58
N ALA A 158 2.93 -5.36 5.38
CA ALA A 158 3.44 -5.00 4.06
C ALA A 158 3.62 -6.23 3.15
N LEU A 159 4.09 -7.35 3.70
CA LEU A 159 4.29 -8.60 2.96
C LEU A 159 2.97 -9.21 2.46
N ILE A 160 1.90 -9.19 3.25
CA ILE A 160 0.60 -9.70 2.81
C ILE A 160 -0.05 -8.85 1.71
N GLU A 161 0.40 -7.63 1.50
CA GLU A 161 -0.03 -6.71 0.44
C GLU A 161 0.89 -6.71 -0.78
N SER A 162 1.92 -7.54 -0.77
CA SER A 162 2.98 -7.53 -1.78
C SER A 162 2.51 -7.95 -3.17
N ARG A 163 3.13 -7.35 -4.18
CA ARG A 163 2.89 -7.61 -5.61
C ARG A 163 4.22 -7.55 -6.36
N MET A 164 4.50 -8.55 -7.21
CA MET A 164 5.66 -8.52 -8.07
C MET A 164 5.57 -7.39 -9.11
N ILE A 165 6.66 -6.66 -9.30
CA ILE A 165 6.80 -5.63 -10.34
C ILE A 165 7.61 -6.20 -11.50
N GLU A 166 8.83 -6.71 -11.23
CA GLU A 166 9.80 -7.15 -12.22
C GLU A 166 10.79 -8.15 -11.60
N GLY A 167 11.47 -8.93 -12.44
CA GLY A 167 12.55 -9.85 -12.04
C GLY A 167 12.20 -11.31 -12.24
N SER A 168 12.77 -12.20 -11.42
CA SER A 168 12.60 -13.64 -11.52
C SER A 168 11.28 -14.12 -10.92
N ILE A 169 10.48 -14.82 -11.73
CA ILE A 169 9.25 -15.46 -11.27
C ILE A 169 9.56 -16.59 -10.25
N PHE A 170 10.72 -17.23 -10.34
CA PHE A 170 11.11 -18.27 -9.39
C PHE A 170 11.36 -17.69 -8.00
N ILE A 171 12.10 -16.58 -7.92
CA ILE A 171 12.30 -15.85 -6.66
C ILE A 171 10.98 -15.35 -6.10
N TRP A 172 10.08 -14.85 -6.96
CA TRP A 172 8.76 -14.43 -6.54
C TRP A 172 7.91 -15.59 -6.00
N THR A 173 7.92 -16.73 -6.66
CA THR A 173 7.18 -17.92 -6.21
C THR A 173 7.66 -18.40 -4.83
N GLU A 174 8.97 -18.46 -4.61
CA GLU A 174 9.52 -18.80 -3.31
C GLU A 174 9.18 -17.75 -2.24
N THR A 175 9.21 -16.47 -2.63
CA THR A 175 8.77 -15.36 -1.76
C THR A 175 7.30 -15.50 -1.36
N GLN A 176 6.41 -15.87 -2.29
CA GLN A 176 5.00 -16.11 -2.01
C GLN A 176 4.81 -17.30 -1.05
N ASN A 177 5.61 -18.36 -1.16
CA ASN A 177 5.59 -19.47 -0.23
C ASN A 177 5.99 -19.03 1.19
N ALA A 178 7.05 -18.23 1.32
CA ALA A 178 7.44 -17.64 2.60
C ALA A 178 6.34 -16.74 3.17
N ILE A 179 5.73 -15.87 2.36
CA ILE A 179 4.61 -15.01 2.75
C ILE A 179 3.40 -15.83 3.20
N SER A 180 3.12 -16.95 2.54
CA SER A 180 2.04 -17.85 2.94
C SER A 180 2.26 -18.43 4.35
N GLN A 181 3.49 -18.82 4.68
CA GLN A 181 3.85 -19.27 6.04
C GLN A 181 3.71 -18.12 7.05
N ILE A 182 4.28 -16.95 6.74
CA ILE A 182 4.21 -15.73 7.58
C ILE A 182 2.76 -15.36 7.86
N ARG A 183 1.88 -15.47 6.87
CA ARG A 183 0.46 -15.15 7.00
C ARG A 183 -0.23 -16.01 8.06
N HIS A 184 0.08 -17.29 8.15
CA HIS A 184 -0.53 -18.22 9.08
C HIS A 184 0.13 -18.24 10.47
N ASP A 185 1.27 -17.59 10.63
CA ASP A 185 1.97 -17.52 11.91
C ASP A 185 1.38 -16.46 12.82
N ASN A 186 1.21 -16.78 14.11
CA ASN A 186 0.75 -15.85 15.15
C ASN A 186 -0.45 -14.98 14.76
N VAL A 187 -1.47 -15.56 14.12
CA VAL A 187 -2.66 -14.85 13.62
C VAL A 187 -3.39 -14.09 14.71
N LYS A 188 -3.57 -14.71 15.90
CA LYS A 188 -4.26 -14.09 17.03
C LYS A 188 -3.56 -12.82 17.51
N GLU A 189 -2.26 -12.89 17.69
CA GLU A 189 -1.43 -11.76 18.08
C GLU A 189 -1.48 -10.64 17.03
N PHE A 190 -1.37 -10.99 15.75
CA PHE A 190 -1.48 -10.03 14.66
C PHE A 190 -2.81 -9.28 14.69
N ILE A 191 -3.93 -9.98 14.84
CA ILE A 191 -5.27 -9.37 14.90
C ILE A 191 -5.37 -8.44 16.11
N HIS A 192 -4.93 -8.88 17.28
CA HIS A 192 -4.95 -8.09 18.51
C HIS A 192 -4.17 -6.79 18.34
N LEU A 193 -2.91 -6.86 17.92
CA LEU A 193 -2.06 -5.69 17.72
C LEU A 193 -2.62 -4.72 16.67
N LYS A 194 -3.27 -5.25 15.62
CA LYS A 194 -3.90 -4.40 14.58
C LYS A 194 -5.15 -3.68 15.09
N LEU A 195 -5.93 -4.31 15.95
CA LEU A 195 -7.08 -3.66 16.59
C LEU A 195 -6.64 -2.59 17.60
N GLU A 196 -5.58 -2.84 18.39
CA GLU A 196 -4.98 -1.84 19.27
C GLU A 196 -4.39 -0.65 18.49
N GLU A 197 -3.69 -0.93 17.38
CA GLU A 197 -3.19 0.12 16.48
C GLU A 197 -4.35 0.99 15.98
N GLN A 198 -5.47 0.39 15.56
CA GLN A 198 -6.64 1.12 15.11
C GLN A 198 -7.22 2.01 16.21
N GLU A 199 -7.38 1.49 17.41
CA GLU A 199 -7.92 2.26 18.53
C GLU A 199 -7.02 3.46 18.87
N THR A 200 -5.72 3.24 18.96
CA THR A 200 -4.72 4.31 19.18
C THR A 200 -4.80 5.38 18.11
N LYS A 201 -4.97 4.98 16.83
CA LYS A 201 -5.12 5.92 15.72
C LYS A 201 -6.43 6.71 15.81
N HIS A 202 -7.52 6.08 16.19
CA HIS A 202 -8.82 6.76 16.35
C HIS A 202 -8.81 7.78 17.48
N GLN A 203 -8.10 7.50 18.59
CA GLN A 203 -7.91 8.46 19.67
C GLN A 203 -7.07 9.67 19.20
N LYS A 204 -6.02 9.41 18.43
CA LYS A 204 -5.15 10.47 17.88
C LYS A 204 -5.79 11.30 16.78
N TYR A 205 -6.61 10.68 15.94
CA TYR A 205 -7.24 11.28 14.77
C TYR A 205 -8.77 11.08 14.79
N PRO A 206 -9.48 11.68 15.75
CA PRO A 206 -10.94 11.57 15.82
C PRO A 206 -11.61 12.22 14.59
N LEU A 207 -12.87 11.90 14.38
CA LEU A 207 -13.66 12.52 13.31
C LEU A 207 -13.94 13.99 13.68
N THR A 208 -13.29 14.91 12.99
CA THR A 208 -13.39 16.36 13.18
C THR A 208 -13.79 17.05 11.88
N MET A 209 -13.89 18.40 11.89
CA MET A 209 -14.10 19.19 10.70
C MET A 209 -12.92 19.16 9.72
N GLU A 210 -11.73 18.83 10.22
CA GLU A 210 -10.50 18.62 9.45
C GLU A 210 -10.03 17.16 9.58
N PRO A 211 -10.75 16.20 8.97
CA PRO A 211 -10.47 14.79 9.16
C PRO A 211 -9.13 14.36 8.54
N ASN A 212 -8.45 13.41 9.17
CA ASN A 212 -7.37 12.69 8.54
C ASN A 212 -7.96 11.53 7.72
N LEU A 213 -7.86 11.63 6.39
CA LEU A 213 -8.46 10.67 5.45
C LEU A 213 -7.80 9.29 5.50
N LYS A 214 -6.55 9.20 5.95
CA LYS A 214 -5.79 7.95 5.99
C LYS A 214 -5.90 7.26 7.35
N GLU A 215 -5.49 7.96 8.41
CA GLU A 215 -5.31 7.39 9.76
C GLU A 215 -6.54 7.61 10.66
N GLY A 216 -7.43 8.52 10.28
CA GLY A 216 -8.58 8.93 11.10
C GLY A 216 -9.74 7.94 11.04
N VAL A 217 -10.72 8.18 11.92
CA VAL A 217 -11.97 7.39 12.02
C VAL A 217 -12.68 7.34 10.66
N GLY A 218 -12.92 6.14 10.13
CA GLY A 218 -13.53 5.92 8.83
C GLY A 218 -12.59 6.19 7.64
N GLY A 219 -11.30 6.41 7.89
CA GLY A 219 -10.30 6.59 6.85
C GLY A 219 -9.86 5.29 6.19
N PHE A 220 -8.84 5.39 5.33
CA PHE A 220 -8.34 4.24 4.57
C PHE A 220 -7.79 3.12 5.45
N ARG A 221 -7.28 3.42 6.66
CA ARG A 221 -6.82 2.40 7.61
C ARG A 221 -7.93 1.47 8.06
N ASP A 222 -9.14 1.99 8.26
CA ASP A 222 -10.30 1.17 8.64
C ASP A 222 -10.68 0.19 7.52
N ALA A 223 -10.73 0.66 6.27
CA ALA A 223 -10.95 -0.20 5.11
C ALA A 223 -9.84 -1.24 4.92
N ASN A 224 -8.58 -0.82 5.08
CA ASN A 224 -7.42 -1.70 4.93
C ASN A 224 -7.38 -2.77 6.02
N LEU A 225 -7.82 -2.46 7.24
CA LEU A 225 -7.84 -3.43 8.33
C LEU A 225 -8.79 -4.60 8.03
N VAL A 226 -9.96 -4.32 7.45
CA VAL A 226 -10.88 -5.37 6.96
C VAL A 226 -10.18 -6.24 5.91
N PHE A 227 -9.47 -5.62 4.96
CA PHE A 227 -8.72 -6.34 3.94
C PHE A 227 -7.60 -7.20 4.55
N TRP A 228 -6.80 -6.67 5.47
CA TRP A 228 -5.69 -7.42 6.07
C TRP A 228 -6.16 -8.63 6.86
N ILE A 229 -7.19 -8.47 7.69
CA ILE A 229 -7.74 -9.58 8.45
C ILE A 229 -8.42 -10.60 7.51
N GLY A 230 -9.16 -10.13 6.52
CA GLY A 230 -9.76 -10.99 5.50
C GLY A 230 -8.71 -11.74 4.68
N LYS A 231 -7.59 -11.10 4.33
CA LYS A 231 -6.47 -11.74 3.63
C LYS A 231 -5.82 -12.83 4.48
N ILE A 232 -5.69 -12.60 5.76
CA ILE A 232 -5.13 -13.61 6.70
C ILE A 232 -6.04 -14.82 6.80
N HIS A 233 -7.35 -14.63 6.97
CA HIS A 233 -8.29 -15.73 7.16
C HIS A 233 -8.63 -16.48 5.88
N PHE A 234 -8.94 -15.76 4.81
CA PHE A 234 -9.53 -16.30 3.59
C PHE A 234 -8.65 -16.17 2.35
N ASN A 235 -7.46 -15.56 2.48
CA ASN A 235 -6.55 -15.29 1.36
C ASN A 235 -7.21 -14.54 0.19
N VAL A 236 -8.13 -13.63 0.50
CA VAL A 236 -8.86 -12.87 -0.53
C VAL A 236 -7.98 -11.84 -1.22
N GLU A 237 -8.23 -11.60 -2.51
CA GLU A 237 -7.54 -10.57 -3.27
C GLU A 237 -8.12 -9.16 -3.04
N ASN A 238 -9.37 -9.10 -2.61
CA ASN A 238 -10.05 -7.86 -2.21
C ASN A 238 -11.23 -8.15 -1.29
N ILE A 239 -11.74 -7.11 -0.62
CA ILE A 239 -12.82 -7.20 0.36
C ILE A 239 -14.07 -7.87 -0.23
N LYS A 240 -14.41 -7.62 -1.49
CA LYS A 240 -15.60 -8.20 -2.15
C LYS A 240 -15.58 -9.72 -2.24
N ASN A 241 -14.41 -10.34 -2.09
CA ASN A 241 -14.26 -11.80 -2.14
C ASN A 241 -14.41 -12.46 -0.76
N LEU A 242 -14.69 -11.70 0.29
CA LEU A 242 -15.04 -12.26 1.59
C LEU A 242 -16.36 -13.04 1.53
N PRO A 243 -16.54 -14.04 2.40
CA PRO A 243 -17.77 -14.83 2.45
C PRO A 243 -19.04 -13.97 2.58
N SER A 244 -20.12 -14.41 1.97
CA SER A 244 -21.41 -13.66 1.92
C SER A 244 -22.13 -13.57 3.27
N ASP A 245 -21.78 -14.40 4.23
CA ASP A 245 -22.20 -14.31 5.64
C ASP A 245 -21.48 -13.22 6.42
N ILE A 246 -20.34 -12.72 5.90
CA ILE A 246 -19.59 -11.60 6.47
C ILE A 246 -19.95 -10.30 5.77
N ILE A 247 -20.04 -10.30 4.43
CA ILE A 247 -20.28 -9.10 3.62
C ILE A 247 -21.47 -9.32 2.69
N ASP A 248 -22.53 -8.55 2.90
CA ASP A 248 -23.64 -8.44 1.96
C ASP A 248 -23.26 -7.60 0.74
N GLU A 249 -23.74 -7.98 -0.45
CA GLU A 249 -23.42 -7.28 -1.70
C GLU A 249 -23.91 -5.82 -1.72
N LYS A 250 -25.06 -5.53 -1.11
CA LYS A 250 -25.62 -4.18 -1.06
C LYS A 250 -24.79 -3.29 -0.12
N GLU A 251 -24.39 -3.84 1.03
CA GLU A 251 -23.49 -3.16 1.97
C GLU A 251 -22.15 -2.86 1.32
N TYR A 252 -21.56 -3.85 0.64
CA TYR A 252 -20.31 -3.67 -0.08
C TYR A 252 -20.42 -2.58 -1.16
N LYS A 253 -21.54 -2.51 -1.89
CA LYS A 253 -21.76 -1.47 -2.90
C LYS A 253 -21.75 -0.07 -2.28
N VAL A 254 -22.42 0.11 -1.14
CA VAL A 254 -22.47 1.41 -0.43
C VAL A 254 -21.06 1.77 0.08
N PHE A 255 -20.38 0.82 0.71
CA PHE A 255 -19.00 0.98 1.18
C PHE A 255 -18.04 1.35 0.04
N ARG A 256 -18.12 0.66 -1.09
CA ARG A 256 -17.29 0.91 -2.26
C ARG A 256 -17.48 2.30 -2.83
N ILE A 257 -18.74 2.80 -2.89
CA ILE A 257 -19.01 4.16 -3.36
C ILE A 257 -18.37 5.20 -2.44
N ALA A 258 -18.47 5.00 -1.14
CA ALA A 258 -17.84 5.88 -0.16
C ALA A 258 -16.31 5.86 -0.27
N LEU A 259 -15.72 4.68 -0.39
CA LEU A 259 -14.26 4.50 -0.55
C LEU A 259 -13.75 5.13 -1.85
N GLU A 260 -14.46 4.93 -2.96
CA GLU A 260 -14.15 5.52 -4.26
C GLU A 260 -14.16 7.06 -4.21
N PHE A 261 -15.13 7.63 -3.52
CA PHE A 261 -15.17 9.07 -3.32
C PHE A 261 -13.98 9.56 -2.48
N LEU A 262 -13.61 8.85 -1.41
CA LEU A 262 -12.43 9.23 -0.61
C LEU A 262 -11.11 9.08 -1.39
N PHE A 263 -10.98 8.12 -2.30
CA PHE A 263 -9.82 8.05 -3.20
C PHE A 263 -9.70 9.32 -4.05
N ARG A 264 -10.82 9.81 -4.58
CA ARG A 264 -10.86 11.07 -5.34
C ARG A 264 -10.48 12.27 -4.45
N VAL A 265 -11.06 12.35 -3.25
CA VAL A 265 -10.76 13.45 -2.31
C VAL A 265 -9.29 13.47 -1.94
N ARG A 266 -8.70 12.32 -1.60
CA ARG A 266 -7.28 12.23 -1.22
C ARG A 266 -6.35 12.56 -2.39
N SER A 267 -6.67 12.11 -3.59
CA SER A 267 -5.90 12.42 -4.79
C SER A 267 -5.95 13.92 -5.10
N ALA A 268 -7.14 14.54 -5.04
CA ALA A 268 -7.31 15.97 -5.20
C ALA A 268 -6.54 16.77 -4.13
N LEU A 269 -6.58 16.29 -2.88
CA LEU A 269 -5.83 16.91 -1.78
C LEU A 269 -4.32 16.89 -2.03
N HIS A 270 -3.77 15.78 -2.51
CA HIS A 270 -2.35 15.68 -2.89
C HIS A 270 -1.99 16.59 -4.07
N LEU A 271 -2.85 16.67 -5.09
CA LEU A 271 -2.64 17.53 -6.25
C LEU A 271 -2.64 19.02 -5.85
N VAL A 272 -3.64 19.45 -5.07
CA VAL A 272 -3.76 20.84 -4.59
C VAL A 272 -2.60 21.22 -3.67
N SER A 273 -2.22 20.35 -2.73
CA SER A 273 -1.14 20.62 -1.78
C SER A 273 0.26 20.42 -2.35
N LYS A 274 0.38 19.79 -3.52
CA LYS A 274 1.65 19.43 -4.19
C LYS A 274 2.61 18.63 -3.30
N LYS A 275 2.07 17.89 -2.35
CA LYS A 275 2.80 17.06 -1.40
C LYS A 275 1.90 15.97 -0.82
N LYS A 276 2.50 15.03 -0.11
CA LYS A 276 1.76 14.07 0.72
C LYS A 276 1.01 14.82 1.82
N GLU A 277 -0.31 14.81 1.76
CA GLU A 277 -1.20 15.44 2.72
C GLU A 277 -2.42 14.57 2.94
N ASP A 278 -2.62 14.13 4.17
CA ASP A 278 -3.73 13.24 4.53
C ASP A 278 -4.79 13.93 5.39
N LYS A 279 -4.51 15.15 5.91
CA LYS A 279 -5.45 15.96 6.68
C LYS A 279 -6.17 16.95 5.76
N LEU A 280 -7.47 16.82 5.63
CA LEU A 280 -8.31 17.77 4.88
C LEU A 280 -8.54 19.02 5.72
N ARG A 281 -7.64 19.99 5.62
CA ARG A 281 -7.71 21.26 6.34
C ARG A 281 -8.77 22.17 5.73
N LEU A 282 -9.33 23.05 6.58
CA LEU A 282 -10.38 23.98 6.15
C LEU A 282 -9.93 24.92 5.03
N ASP A 283 -8.68 25.38 5.06
CA ASP A 283 -8.10 26.25 4.04
C ASP A 283 -7.93 25.57 2.66
N LEU A 284 -7.87 24.26 2.61
CA LEU A 284 -7.75 23.48 1.37
C LEU A 284 -9.11 23.06 0.79
N ILE A 285 -10.19 23.11 1.57
CA ILE A 285 -11.53 22.68 1.14
C ILE A 285 -11.97 23.36 -0.16
N PRO A 286 -11.86 24.70 -0.34
CA PRO A 286 -12.30 25.35 -1.57
C PRO A 286 -11.61 24.80 -2.82
N SER A 287 -10.29 24.66 -2.79
CA SER A 287 -9.50 24.20 -3.93
C SER A 287 -9.72 22.72 -4.22
N VAL A 288 -9.81 21.87 -3.19
CA VAL A 288 -10.10 20.43 -3.33
C VAL A 288 -11.52 20.21 -3.87
N ALA A 289 -12.51 20.95 -3.34
CA ALA A 289 -13.89 20.88 -3.80
C ALA A 289 -14.02 21.31 -5.28
N ALA A 290 -13.36 22.41 -5.66
CA ALA A 290 -13.33 22.89 -7.05
C ALA A 290 -12.75 21.85 -8.01
N LEU A 291 -11.62 21.20 -7.65
CA LEU A 291 -11.00 20.15 -8.47
C LEU A 291 -11.92 18.91 -8.62
N LEU A 292 -12.85 18.71 -7.68
CA LEU A 292 -13.86 17.65 -7.73
C LEU A 292 -15.17 18.08 -8.40
N GLY A 293 -15.24 19.30 -8.95
CA GLY A 293 -16.38 19.81 -9.69
C GLY A 293 -17.52 20.40 -8.82
N TYR A 294 -17.23 20.75 -7.57
CA TYR A 294 -18.16 21.48 -6.74
C TYR A 294 -18.08 22.98 -7.04
N ASP A 295 -19.22 23.67 -6.98
CA ASP A 295 -19.26 25.12 -7.14
C ASP A 295 -18.48 25.86 -6.03
N ASN A 296 -17.78 26.92 -6.40
CA ASN A 296 -17.00 27.73 -5.47
C ASN A 296 -17.87 28.69 -4.67
N SER A 297 -18.82 28.12 -3.92
CA SER A 297 -19.69 28.83 -3.01
C SER A 297 -19.68 28.17 -1.62
N GLN A 298 -20.06 28.91 -0.59
CA GLN A 298 -20.18 28.35 0.75
C GLN A 298 -21.09 27.11 0.75
N LYS A 299 -22.19 27.13 -0.03
CA LYS A 299 -23.10 25.99 -0.16
C LYS A 299 -22.41 24.79 -0.84
N GLY A 300 -21.61 25.03 -1.87
CA GLY A 300 -20.80 23.99 -2.54
C GLY A 300 -19.78 23.35 -1.60
N HIS A 301 -19.04 24.18 -0.86
CA HIS A 301 -18.07 23.70 0.12
C HIS A 301 -18.73 22.88 1.25
N MET A 302 -19.89 23.33 1.73
CA MET A 302 -20.66 22.58 2.74
C MET A 302 -21.16 21.22 2.20
N ARG A 303 -21.66 21.16 0.95
CA ARG A 303 -22.07 19.89 0.31
C ARG A 303 -20.90 18.94 0.18
N PHE A 304 -19.73 19.43 -0.24
CA PHE A 304 -18.52 18.64 -0.30
C PHE A 304 -18.12 18.10 1.07
N ALA A 305 -17.98 18.96 2.08
CA ALA A 305 -17.60 18.56 3.44
C ALA A 305 -18.59 17.55 4.05
N LYS A 306 -19.90 17.74 3.84
CA LYS A 306 -20.94 16.80 4.26
C LYS A 306 -20.76 15.44 3.60
N LYS A 307 -20.44 15.39 2.30
CA LYS A 307 -20.20 14.13 1.58
C LYS A 307 -18.93 13.43 2.07
N VAL A 308 -17.85 14.16 2.35
CA VAL A 308 -16.63 13.60 2.96
C VAL A 308 -16.97 12.95 4.31
N THR A 309 -17.59 13.69 5.21
CA THR A 309 -17.97 13.18 6.53
C THR A 309 -18.92 11.99 6.45
N GLY A 310 -19.90 12.04 5.53
CA GLY A 310 -20.82 10.92 5.27
C GLY A 310 -20.08 9.68 4.80
N SER A 311 -19.11 9.83 3.89
CA SER A 311 -18.29 8.71 3.39
C SER A 311 -17.42 8.10 4.48
N LEU A 312 -16.78 8.93 5.33
CA LEU A 312 -16.01 8.45 6.48
C LEU A 312 -16.88 7.65 7.46
N LYS A 313 -18.10 8.15 7.79
CA LYS A 313 -19.05 7.44 8.64
C LYS A 313 -19.48 6.11 8.05
N THR A 314 -19.73 6.06 6.74
CA THR A 314 -20.11 4.83 6.02
C THR A 314 -18.98 3.79 6.10
N ILE A 315 -17.73 4.19 5.82
CA ILE A 315 -16.58 3.29 5.92
C ILE A 315 -16.39 2.81 7.36
N ARG A 316 -16.51 3.71 8.35
CA ARG A 316 -16.41 3.32 9.77
C ARG A 316 -17.47 2.30 10.16
N LEU A 317 -18.73 2.51 9.76
CA LEU A 317 -19.84 1.62 10.09
C LEU A 317 -19.60 0.20 9.54
N TYR A 318 -19.39 0.07 8.25
CA TYR A 318 -19.22 -1.24 7.64
C TYR A 318 -17.92 -1.93 8.02
N SER A 319 -16.82 -1.18 8.14
CA SER A 319 -15.57 -1.75 8.65
C SER A 319 -15.74 -2.32 10.04
N MET A 320 -16.46 -1.64 10.94
CA MET A 320 -16.71 -2.11 12.30
C MET A 320 -17.55 -3.40 12.30
N ILE A 321 -18.64 -3.44 11.52
CA ILE A 321 -19.53 -4.60 11.40
C ILE A 321 -18.74 -5.81 10.88
N TRP A 322 -18.01 -5.64 9.79
CA TRP A 322 -17.26 -6.73 9.16
C TRP A 322 -16.07 -7.19 10.00
N LEU A 323 -15.37 -6.26 10.68
CA LEU A 323 -14.31 -6.61 11.61
C LEU A 323 -14.85 -7.40 12.81
N ASP A 324 -16.01 -7.04 13.33
CA ASP A 324 -16.66 -7.78 14.41
C ASP A 324 -16.95 -9.23 13.99
N ALA A 325 -17.51 -9.43 12.80
CA ALA A 325 -17.75 -10.76 12.23
C ALA A 325 -16.44 -11.54 12.00
N LEU A 326 -15.40 -10.89 11.42
CA LEU A 326 -14.10 -11.50 11.12
C LEU A 326 -13.30 -11.87 12.38
N THR A 327 -13.55 -11.21 13.51
CA THR A 327 -12.76 -11.39 14.75
C THR A 327 -13.54 -12.05 15.89
N LYS A 328 -14.75 -12.51 15.64
CA LYS A 328 -15.64 -13.10 16.65
C LYS A 328 -14.96 -14.19 17.46
N ASP A 329 -14.39 -15.18 16.80
CA ASP A 329 -13.74 -16.34 17.45
C ASP A 329 -12.54 -15.95 18.33
N TYR A 330 -11.87 -14.86 17.98
CA TYR A 330 -10.71 -14.35 18.74
C TYR A 330 -11.11 -13.56 19.98
N LYS A 331 -12.27 -12.90 19.97
CA LYS A 331 -12.81 -12.16 21.14
C LYS A 331 -13.34 -13.12 22.22
N GLU A 332 -13.98 -14.22 21.80
CA GLU A 332 -14.50 -15.22 22.73
C GLU A 332 -13.37 -15.91 23.53
N ASP A 333 -12.23 -16.19 22.89
CA ASP A 333 -11.04 -16.73 23.57
C ASP A 333 -10.45 -15.77 24.64
N HIS A 334 -10.54 -14.48 24.43
CA HIS A 334 -10.08 -13.47 25.41
C HIS A 334 -11.00 -13.37 26.62
N LEU A 335 -12.30 -13.44 26.41
CA LEU A 335 -13.28 -13.46 27.51
C LEU A 335 -13.14 -14.73 28.37
N ALA A 336 -12.89 -15.88 27.75
CA ALA A 336 -12.66 -17.14 28.47
C ALA A 336 -11.40 -17.12 29.37
N LYS A 337 -10.35 -16.38 28.97
CA LYS A 337 -9.12 -16.25 29.78
C LYS A 337 -9.25 -15.25 30.95
N HIS A 338 -10.16 -14.31 30.88
CA HIS A 338 -10.40 -13.35 31.97
C HIS A 338 -11.45 -13.80 32.99
N TYR A 339 -12.20 -14.87 32.74
CA TYR A 339 -13.13 -15.46 33.66
C TYR A 339 -12.60 -16.74 34.31
N VAL A 340 -11.35 -16.74 34.78
CA VAL A 340 -10.94 -17.71 35.80
C VAL A 340 -11.43 -17.13 37.14
N TYR A 341 -12.62 -17.56 37.57
CA TYR A 341 -13.06 -17.33 38.94
C TYR A 341 -11.99 -17.85 39.88
N PRO A 342 -11.52 -17.06 40.85
CA PRO A 342 -10.75 -17.64 41.94
C PRO A 342 -11.68 -18.66 42.63
N ARG A 343 -11.31 -19.93 42.64
CA ARG A 343 -11.93 -20.92 43.51
C ARG A 343 -11.82 -20.36 44.93
N LYS A 344 -12.96 -20.04 45.56
CA LYS A 344 -13.03 -19.90 47.01
C LYS A 344 -12.71 -21.28 47.57
N ASP A 345 -11.56 -21.42 48.15
CA ASP A 345 -11.27 -22.55 49.01
C ASP A 345 -12.27 -22.48 50.20
N THR A 346 -13.29 -23.32 50.10
CA THR A 346 -14.14 -23.66 51.22
C THR A 346 -13.44 -24.75 52.01
N ASN A 347 -12.53 -24.36 52.88
CA ASN A 347 -12.10 -25.16 54.03
C ASN A 347 -11.66 -24.16 55.11
N ASP A 348 -12.62 -23.89 55.98
CA ASP A 348 -12.38 -23.60 57.37
C ASP A 348 -13.75 -23.49 58.08
N PHE A 349 -14.25 -24.63 58.45
CA PHE A 349 -15.14 -24.81 59.56
C PHE A 349 -14.66 -26.08 60.27
N ASN A 350 -13.80 -25.89 61.29
CA ASN A 350 -13.71 -26.72 62.48
C ASN A 350 -12.89 -25.91 63.52
N ASP A 351 -13.59 -25.60 64.53
CA ASP A 351 -13.41 -25.27 65.96
C ASP A 351 -13.96 -23.94 66.40
#